data_66676094c01d5684355d277d7840dd51
#
_entry.id   66676094c01d5684355d277d7840dd51
#
_cell.length_a   1.000
_cell.length_b   1.000
_cell.length_c   1.000
_cell.angle_alpha   90.00
_cell.angle_beta   90.00
_cell.angle_gamma   90.00
#
_symmetry.space_group_name_H-M   'P 1'
#
loop_
_entity.id
_entity.type
_entity.pdbx_description
1 polymer ?
#
loop_
_entity_poly.entity_id
_entity_poly.type
_entity_poly.pdbx_seq_one_letter_code
_entity_poly.pdbx_strand_id
1 'polypeptide(L)'
;AFGMTGLDFETAVRTKLPITTIVLKNSTMAIETNHMKISHEKFKARDLDGDYADIARSLGGWSEVIDDPEDIASSLLRAKEKNQEGISVLLQFNTSKDQNFANMRPFG
;
A
#
# COMPACT_ATOMS: atom_id res chain seq x y z
N ALA A 1 -7.56 -0.27 -1.97
CA ALA A 1 -8.06 -0.06 -0.59
C ALA A 1 -7.55 1.25 0.03
N PHE A 2 -6.24 1.53 -0.04
CA PHE A 2 -5.70 2.78 0.51
C PHE A 2 -6.36 4.04 -0.08
N GLY A 3 -6.68 4.03 -1.37
CA GLY A 3 -7.38 5.14 -2.02
C GLY A 3 -8.77 5.45 -1.47
N MET A 4 -9.39 4.53 -0.75
CA MET A 4 -10.72 4.72 -0.15
C MET A 4 -10.66 5.37 1.23
N THR A 5 -9.70 4.98 2.06
CA THR A 5 -9.62 5.39 3.47
C THR A 5 -8.25 5.89 3.91
N GLY A 6 -7.32 6.03 2.98
CA GLY A 6 -5.92 6.37 3.29
C GLY A 6 -5.73 7.71 4.00
N LEU A 7 -6.67 8.65 3.82
CA LEU A 7 -6.62 9.94 4.52
C LEU A 7 -6.86 9.83 6.03
N ASP A 8 -7.38 8.71 6.52
CA ASP A 8 -7.44 8.44 7.97
C ASP A 8 -6.04 8.40 8.62
N PHE A 9 -5.00 8.20 7.80
CA PHE A 9 -3.61 8.32 8.24
C PHE A 9 -3.30 9.73 8.80
N GLU A 10 -3.89 10.79 8.23
CA GLU A 10 -3.77 12.15 8.76
C GLU A 10 -4.29 12.21 10.19
N THR A 11 -5.43 11.61 10.48
CA THR A 11 -5.99 11.57 11.82
C THR A 11 -5.01 10.91 12.81
N ALA A 12 -4.40 9.80 12.42
CA ALA A 12 -3.41 9.13 13.27
C ALA A 12 -2.20 10.04 13.53
N VAL A 13 -1.70 10.74 12.52
CA VAL A 13 -0.59 11.69 12.66
C VAL A 13 -0.96 12.84 13.61
N ARG A 14 -2.09 13.50 13.36
CA ARG A 14 -2.54 14.65 14.12
C ARG A 14 -2.84 14.32 15.60
N THR A 15 -3.39 13.14 15.85
CA THR A 15 -3.71 12.69 17.21
C THR A 15 -2.52 11.98 17.89
N LYS A 16 -1.38 11.91 17.23
CA LYS A 16 -0.16 11.23 17.72
C LYS A 16 -0.42 9.76 18.10
N LEU A 17 -1.24 9.09 17.30
CA LEU A 17 -1.50 7.67 17.43
C LEU A 17 -0.48 6.90 16.55
N PRO A 18 0.52 6.22 17.16
CA PRO A 18 1.59 5.58 16.40
C PRO A 18 1.11 4.26 15.78
N ILE A 19 0.71 4.34 14.53
CA ILE A 19 0.32 3.17 13.71
C ILE A 19 1.33 2.89 12.62
N THR A 20 1.38 1.64 12.17
CA THR A 20 2.09 1.25 10.94
C THR A 20 1.07 0.80 9.91
N THR A 21 1.02 1.54 8.81
CA THR A 21 0.21 1.20 7.63
C THR A 21 1.09 0.55 6.58
N ILE A 22 0.69 -0.61 6.07
CA ILE A 22 1.40 -1.29 4.98
C ILE A 22 0.55 -1.21 3.73
N VAL A 23 1.12 -0.65 2.66
CA VAL A 23 0.50 -0.60 1.34
C VAL A 23 1.22 -1.58 0.43
N LEU A 24 0.53 -2.61 -0.03
CA LEU A 24 1.01 -3.50 -1.09
C LEU A 24 0.70 -2.85 -2.44
N LYS A 25 1.69 -2.14 -3.00
CA LYS A 25 1.53 -1.41 -4.24
C LYS A 25 1.81 -2.31 -5.44
N ASN A 26 0.75 -2.87 -6.01
CA ASN A 26 0.82 -3.62 -7.26
C ASN A 26 0.41 -2.78 -8.49
N SER A 27 0.03 -1.53 -8.30
CA SER A 27 -0.37 -0.56 -9.34
C SER A 27 -1.52 -1.04 -10.24
N THR A 28 -2.38 -1.91 -9.73
CA THR A 28 -3.53 -2.44 -10.48
C THR A 28 -4.65 -2.89 -9.54
N MET A 29 -5.87 -2.89 -10.07
CA MET A 29 -7.00 -3.58 -9.47
C MET A 29 -6.97 -5.06 -9.90
N ALA A 30 -6.06 -5.84 -9.33
CA ALA A 30 -5.74 -7.19 -9.79
C ALA A 30 -6.94 -8.15 -9.76
N ILE A 31 -7.78 -8.08 -8.74
CA ILE A 31 -8.96 -8.93 -8.58
C ILE A 31 -9.97 -8.74 -9.72
N GLU A 32 -9.99 -7.57 -10.35
CA GLU A 32 -10.92 -7.22 -11.42
C GLU A 32 -10.44 -7.64 -12.81
N THR A 33 -9.30 -8.30 -12.92
CA THR A 33 -8.70 -8.64 -14.23
C THR A 33 -9.64 -9.40 -15.15
N ASN A 34 -10.38 -10.37 -14.61
CA ASN A 34 -11.27 -11.18 -15.41
C ASN A 34 -12.59 -10.49 -15.75
N HIS A 35 -12.99 -9.51 -14.95
CA HIS A 35 -14.27 -8.80 -15.10
C HIS A 35 -14.17 -7.54 -15.96
N MET A 36 -13.00 -6.93 -16.04
CA MET A 36 -12.79 -5.64 -16.71
C MET A 36 -11.92 -5.73 -17.97
N LYS A 37 -11.96 -6.85 -18.70
CA LYS A 37 -11.10 -7.06 -19.88
C LYS A 37 -11.28 -5.99 -20.95
N ILE A 38 -12.52 -5.75 -21.38
CA ILE A 38 -12.82 -4.80 -22.45
C ILE A 38 -12.55 -3.35 -22.03
N SER A 39 -12.99 -2.97 -20.84
CA SER A 39 -12.76 -1.61 -20.34
C SER A 39 -11.28 -1.34 -20.07
N HIS A 40 -10.53 -2.35 -19.61
CA HIS A 40 -9.09 -2.22 -19.43
C HIS A 40 -8.35 -2.09 -20.77
N GLU A 41 -8.73 -2.90 -21.76
CA GLU A 41 -8.13 -2.81 -23.10
C GLU A 41 -8.27 -1.39 -23.69
N LYS A 42 -9.46 -0.81 -23.57
CA LYS A 42 -9.76 0.51 -24.13
C LYS A 42 -9.27 1.68 -23.29
N PHE A 43 -9.38 1.61 -21.98
CA PHE A 43 -9.24 2.76 -21.07
C PHE A 43 -8.22 2.56 -19.95
N LYS A 44 -7.51 1.42 -19.93
CA LYS A 44 -6.61 1.07 -18.83
C LYS A 44 -7.28 1.13 -17.44
N ALA A 45 -8.56 0.78 -17.39
CA ALA A 45 -9.44 0.99 -16.24
C ALA A 45 -8.98 0.29 -14.93
N ARG A 46 -8.07 -0.69 -15.01
CA ARG A 46 -7.50 -1.36 -13.83
C ARG A 46 -6.21 -0.75 -13.33
N ASP A 47 -5.58 0.13 -14.12
CA ASP A 47 -4.30 0.70 -13.72
C ASP A 47 -4.52 1.74 -12.63
N LEU A 48 -3.69 1.66 -11.60
CA LEU A 48 -3.63 2.60 -10.49
C LEU A 48 -2.21 3.12 -10.38
N ASP A 49 -2.06 4.37 -10.07
CA ASP A 49 -0.76 4.98 -9.86
C ASP A 49 -0.77 5.84 -8.60
N GLY A 50 0.39 6.33 -8.23
CA GLY A 50 0.58 7.20 -7.09
C GLY A 50 1.75 6.78 -6.22
N ASP A 51 2.28 7.73 -5.47
CA ASP A 51 3.30 7.51 -4.45
C ASP A 51 2.66 7.67 -3.06
N TYR A 52 2.31 6.54 -2.46
CA TYR A 52 1.65 6.52 -1.16
C TYR A 52 2.61 6.89 -0.02
N ALA A 53 3.89 6.60 -0.20
CA ALA A 53 4.92 7.01 0.75
C ALA A 53 5.04 8.53 0.80
N ASP A 54 4.98 9.22 -0.35
CA ASP A 54 4.97 10.68 -0.41
C ASP A 54 3.69 11.27 0.20
N ILE A 55 2.54 10.63 0.00
CA ILE A 55 1.28 11.05 0.65
C ILE A 55 1.45 11.01 2.17
N ALA A 56 1.99 9.94 2.72
CA ALA A 56 2.19 9.82 4.17
C ALA A 56 3.13 10.91 4.71
N ARG A 57 4.21 11.21 3.99
CA ARG A 57 5.12 12.31 4.36
C ARG A 57 4.42 13.66 4.31
N SER A 58 3.62 13.91 3.27
CA SER A 58 2.83 15.14 3.13
C SER A 58 1.83 15.32 4.26
N LEU A 59 1.32 14.24 4.83
CA LEU A 59 0.42 14.25 5.98
C LEU A 59 1.16 14.34 7.33
N GLY A 60 2.50 14.38 7.31
CA GLY A 60 3.32 14.54 8.51
C GLY A 60 3.78 13.24 9.17
N GLY A 61 3.56 12.09 8.54
CA GLY A 61 4.08 10.80 8.99
C GLY A 61 5.49 10.49 8.46
N TRP A 62 6.01 9.36 8.86
CA TRP A 62 7.23 8.79 8.31
C TRP A 62 6.90 7.67 7.33
N SER A 63 7.66 7.53 6.26
CA SER A 63 7.42 6.48 5.28
C SER A 63 8.68 5.97 4.61
N GLU A 64 8.59 4.76 4.09
CA GLU A 64 9.65 4.09 3.35
C GLU A 64 9.05 3.30 2.18
N VAL A 65 9.78 3.26 1.06
CA VAL A 65 9.46 2.42 -0.09
C VAL A 65 10.38 1.21 -0.09
N ILE A 66 9.82 0.02 -0.17
CA ILE A 66 10.55 -1.24 -0.14
C ILE A 66 10.32 -1.97 -1.46
N ASP A 67 11.40 -2.20 -2.21
CA ASP A 67 11.41 -2.91 -3.49
C ASP A 67 11.94 -4.33 -3.35
N ASP A 68 12.87 -4.57 -2.42
CA ASP A 68 13.51 -5.86 -2.20
C ASP A 68 12.85 -6.59 -1.02
N PRO A 69 12.37 -7.84 -1.21
CA PRO A 69 11.84 -8.65 -0.12
C PRO A 69 12.80 -8.83 1.06
N GLU A 70 14.10 -8.81 0.82
CA GLU A 70 15.11 -8.92 1.89
C GLU A 70 15.09 -7.74 2.85
N ASP A 71 14.58 -6.58 2.41
CA ASP A 71 14.48 -5.37 3.23
C ASP A 71 13.21 -5.29 4.07
N ILE A 72 12.29 -6.25 3.92
CA ILE A 72 11.00 -6.22 4.64
C ILE A 72 11.21 -6.25 6.16
N ALA A 73 12.00 -7.19 6.66
CA ALA A 73 12.21 -7.34 8.09
C ALA A 73 12.85 -6.09 8.72
N SER A 74 13.87 -5.54 8.07
CA SER A 74 14.54 -4.32 8.54
C SER A 74 13.62 -3.09 8.48
N SER A 75 12.77 -2.98 7.47
CA SER A 75 11.78 -1.89 7.37
C SER A 75 10.75 -1.94 8.50
N LEU A 76 10.29 -3.13 8.86
CA LEU A 76 9.37 -3.34 9.99
C LEU A 76 10.01 -2.96 11.33
N LEU A 77 11.29 -3.24 11.51
CA LEU A 77 12.03 -2.81 12.71
C LEU A 77 12.14 -1.27 12.77
N ARG A 78 12.48 -0.61 11.67
CA ARG A 78 12.49 0.85 11.61
C ARG A 78 11.13 1.46 11.89
N ALA A 79 10.06 0.87 11.34
CA ALA A 79 8.69 1.29 11.62
C ALA A 79 8.36 1.20 13.11
N LYS A 80 8.74 0.09 13.74
CA LYS A 80 8.55 -0.08 15.19
C LYS A 80 9.29 0.99 16.01
N GLU A 81 10.53 1.29 15.65
CA GLU A 81 11.30 2.36 16.30
C GLU A 81 10.60 3.72 16.18
N LYS A 82 10.10 4.05 14.98
CA LYS A 82 9.32 5.28 14.75
C LYS A 82 8.02 5.31 15.55
N ASN A 83 7.31 4.19 15.62
CA ASN A 83 6.11 4.12 16.47
C ASN A 83 6.44 4.33 17.95
N GLN A 84 7.59 3.86 18.44
CA GLN A 84 8.02 4.11 19.82
C GLN A 84 8.32 5.60 20.08
N GLU A 85 8.69 6.36 19.06
CA GLU A 85 8.83 7.81 19.11
C GLU A 85 7.49 8.55 19.00
N GLY A 86 6.36 7.85 18.86
CA GLY A 86 5.04 8.43 18.68
C GLY A 86 4.71 8.83 17.25
N ILE A 87 5.46 8.33 16.26
CA ILE A 87 5.33 8.69 14.85
C ILE A 87 4.55 7.60 14.10
N SER A 88 3.51 8.00 13.36
CA SER A 88 2.80 7.11 12.44
C SER A 88 3.63 6.84 11.19
N VAL A 89 3.62 5.60 10.74
CA VAL A 89 4.46 5.07 9.66
C VAL A 89 3.62 4.51 8.53
N LEU A 90 4.04 4.76 7.29
CA LEU A 90 3.55 4.03 6.12
C LEU A 90 4.72 3.35 5.42
N LEU A 91 4.60 2.04 5.25
CA LEU A 91 5.53 1.24 4.44
C LEU A 91 4.86 0.90 3.12
N GLN A 92 5.46 1.33 2.01
CA GLN A 92 5.01 0.98 0.67
C GLN A 92 5.84 -0.17 0.14
N PHE A 93 5.23 -1.35 0.05
CA PHE A 93 5.87 -2.52 -0.57
C PHE A 93 5.47 -2.57 -2.04
N ASN A 94 6.42 -2.34 -2.93
CA ASN A 94 6.20 -2.50 -4.36
C ASN A 94 6.15 -3.98 -4.71
N THR A 95 5.03 -4.43 -5.25
CA THR A 95 4.76 -5.83 -5.54
C THR A 95 4.45 -6.04 -7.03
N SER A 96 4.52 -7.29 -7.48
CA SER A 96 4.16 -7.67 -8.84
C SER A 96 2.67 -7.48 -9.12
N LYS A 97 2.33 -7.23 -10.40
CA LYS A 97 0.97 -7.26 -10.91
C LYS A 97 0.46 -8.69 -11.14
N ASP A 98 1.31 -9.69 -10.96
CA ASP A 98 0.98 -11.08 -11.25
C ASP A 98 -0.14 -11.59 -10.35
N GLN A 99 -1.10 -12.27 -10.97
CA GLN A 99 -2.28 -12.82 -10.31
C GLN A 99 -2.08 -14.28 -9.92
N ASN A 100 -1.03 -14.59 -9.19
CA ASN A 100 -0.88 -15.94 -8.67
C ASN A 100 -1.57 -16.07 -7.31
N PHE A 101 -2.89 -16.20 -7.35
CA PHE A 101 -3.68 -16.47 -6.15
C PHE A 101 -3.65 -17.97 -5.84
N ALA A 102 -2.52 -18.46 -5.37
CA ALA A 102 -2.29 -19.88 -5.09
C ALA A 102 -3.36 -20.51 -4.15
N ASN A 103 -4.11 -19.70 -3.43
CA ASN A 103 -5.10 -20.11 -2.44
C ASN A 103 -6.54 -19.67 -2.74
N MET A 104 -6.78 -18.98 -3.85
CA MET A 104 -8.15 -18.67 -4.27
C MET A 104 -8.75 -19.84 -5.02
N ARG A 105 -9.73 -20.49 -4.41
CA ARG A 105 -10.60 -21.41 -5.16
C ARG A 105 -11.32 -20.56 -6.22
N PRO A 106 -11.38 -21.02 -7.48
CA PRO A 106 -12.21 -20.34 -8.46
C PRO A 106 -13.63 -20.25 -7.91
N PHE A 107 -14.24 -19.08 -7.97
CA PHE A 107 -15.67 -18.91 -7.77
C PHE A 107 -16.35 -19.71 -8.89
N GLY A 108 -16.76 -20.88 -8.54
CA GLY A 108 -17.40 -21.80 -9.50
C GLY A 108 -18.85 -21.94 -9.24
#